data_2a565dbc50ebaa3f37870c94bebf8ed5
#
_entry.id   2a565dbc50ebaa3f37870c94bebf8ed5
#
_cell.length_a   1.000
_cell.length_b   1.000
_cell.length_c   1.000
_cell.angle_alpha   90.00
_cell.angle_beta   90.00
_cell.angle_gamma   90.00
#
_symmetry.space_group_name_H-M   'P 1'
#
loop_
_entity.id
_entity.type
_entity.pdbx_description
1 polymer ?
#
loop_
_entity_poly.entity_id
_entity_poly.type
_entity_poly.pdbx_seq_one_letter_code
_entity_poly.pdbx_strand_id
1 'polypeptide(L)'
;MQYYAISAIKGHMNESFFKNNITKEERRQFNDLVDIVHLNDVLGFDKVHLGAGADIKNLFDEDQLDKLNLYLMMKNKAFLIPEQTLKKVIYKQDNIMTFNYKTPDDLIMARIAAQQSPDYVINQLKEEQIAAEKKALYAISGNINDVDFDNKTYLSIDFEFNPMSVDKFHIRQIVEVGLSYMRGDEITTEHYIVNEHRELKSDRKKKLQDSFNFGTSKFINSADVIGILEDALTKSGNLVFHDKSCDIRYFERNKISLDNHRIYDTQAVYKYNIAPDGESSNSKRLKDFLDDNMISSNNTHNAGNDAHYTSMVFKAQVHKIINQPKQLVKSHSIQP
;
A
#
# COMPACT_ATOMS: atom_id res chain seq x y z
N MET A 1 -4.73 17.38 28.19
CA MET A 1 -5.12 18.15 26.98
C MET A 1 -5.01 17.21 25.81
N GLN A 2 -6.05 17.10 25.00
CA GLN A 2 -6.02 16.29 23.80
C GLN A 2 -5.66 17.16 22.60
N TYR A 3 -5.01 16.56 21.61
CA TYR A 3 -4.63 17.22 20.36
C TYR A 3 -5.15 16.44 19.17
N TYR A 4 -5.51 17.13 18.10
CA TYR A 4 -6.18 16.59 16.94
C TYR A 4 -5.41 16.94 15.66
N ALA A 5 -5.03 15.93 14.89
CA ALA A 5 -4.24 16.12 13.68
C ALA A 5 -5.09 16.69 12.54
N ILE A 6 -4.76 17.87 12.04
CA ILE A 6 -5.48 18.57 10.96
C ILE A 6 -5.53 17.73 9.69
N SER A 7 -4.43 17.08 9.32
CA SER A 7 -4.37 16.22 8.13
C SER A 7 -5.32 15.02 8.24
N ALA A 8 -5.45 14.44 9.44
CA ALA A 8 -6.38 13.34 9.69
C ALA A 8 -7.83 13.81 9.66
N ILE A 9 -8.14 14.99 10.20
CA ILE A 9 -9.47 15.63 10.09
C ILE A 9 -9.83 15.76 8.59
N LYS A 10 -8.97 16.37 7.78
CA LYS A 10 -9.18 16.51 6.34
C LYS A 10 -9.42 15.16 5.65
N GLY A 11 -8.63 14.15 5.97
CA GLY A 11 -8.76 12.80 5.40
C GLY A 11 -10.12 12.17 5.69
N HIS A 12 -10.52 12.12 6.95
CA HIS A 12 -11.78 11.49 7.36
C HIS A 12 -13.01 12.26 6.87
N MET A 13 -12.96 13.59 6.84
CA MET A 13 -14.05 14.38 6.28
C MET A 13 -14.19 14.18 4.78
N ASN A 14 -13.10 14.11 4.03
CA ASN A 14 -13.13 13.79 2.62
C ASN A 14 -13.76 12.42 2.33
N GLU A 15 -13.45 11.39 3.14
CA GLU A 15 -14.10 10.08 3.03
C GLU A 15 -15.60 10.14 3.34
N SER A 16 -15.99 10.89 4.36
CA SER A 16 -17.40 11.10 4.72
C SER A 16 -18.16 11.81 3.60
N PHE A 17 -17.58 12.82 3.00
CA PHE A 17 -18.17 13.56 1.90
C PHE A 17 -18.36 12.70 0.64
N PHE A 18 -17.47 11.77 0.36
CA PHE A 18 -17.67 10.78 -0.70
C PHE A 18 -18.93 9.93 -0.51
N LYS A 19 -19.19 9.53 0.75
CA LYS A 19 -20.36 8.71 1.09
C LYS A 19 -21.67 9.49 1.04
N ASN A 20 -21.63 10.80 1.31
CA ASN A 20 -22.79 11.68 1.42
C ASN A 20 -23.08 12.48 0.14
N ASN A 21 -22.48 12.13 -1.00
CA ASN A 21 -22.69 12.81 -2.30
C ASN A 21 -22.39 14.32 -2.27
N ILE A 22 -21.48 14.76 -1.44
CA ILE A 22 -21.01 16.15 -1.41
C ILE A 22 -20.23 16.43 -2.68
N THR A 23 -20.45 17.58 -3.29
CA THR A 23 -19.82 17.98 -4.54
C THR A 23 -18.31 18.13 -4.39
N LYS A 24 -17.58 18.03 -5.52
CA LYS A 24 -16.14 18.27 -5.57
C LYS A 24 -15.76 19.68 -5.12
N GLU A 25 -16.61 20.67 -5.44
CA GLU A 25 -16.39 22.08 -5.07
C GLU A 25 -16.56 22.28 -3.56
N GLU A 26 -17.59 21.72 -2.93
CA GLU A 26 -17.78 21.79 -1.47
C GLU A 26 -16.61 21.12 -0.72
N ARG A 27 -16.08 20.03 -1.25
CA ARG A 27 -14.90 19.39 -0.65
C ARG A 27 -13.65 20.26 -0.74
N ARG A 28 -13.45 20.93 -1.88
CA ARG A 28 -12.37 21.89 -2.04
C ARG A 28 -12.52 23.04 -1.08
N GLN A 29 -13.70 23.61 -0.98
CA GLN A 29 -14.02 24.67 -0.03
C GLN A 29 -13.73 24.26 1.42
N PHE A 30 -14.13 23.07 1.85
CA PHE A 30 -13.79 22.55 3.18
C PHE A 30 -12.26 22.50 3.41
N ASN A 31 -11.50 21.97 2.45
CA ASN A 31 -10.05 21.85 2.57
C ASN A 31 -9.35 23.22 2.66
N ASP A 32 -9.86 24.21 1.94
CA ASP A 32 -9.35 25.58 1.97
C ASP A 32 -9.69 26.25 3.32
N LEU A 33 -10.89 26.03 3.86
CA LEU A 33 -11.31 26.52 5.18
C LEU A 33 -10.54 25.89 6.35
N VAL A 34 -10.03 24.67 6.21
CA VAL A 34 -9.23 23.95 7.24
C VAL A 34 -7.73 24.10 6.96
N ASP A 35 -7.30 25.22 6.40
CA ASP A 35 -5.89 25.59 6.28
C ASP A 35 -5.42 26.33 7.53
N ILE A 36 -4.25 25.95 8.07
CA ILE A 36 -3.76 26.51 9.36
C ILE A 36 -3.49 28.02 9.29
N VAL A 37 -2.97 28.49 8.16
CA VAL A 37 -2.69 29.93 7.97
C VAL A 37 -4.01 30.70 7.91
N HIS A 38 -4.96 30.22 7.10
CA HIS A 38 -6.30 30.80 6.99
C HIS A 38 -7.03 30.82 8.34
N LEU A 39 -6.97 29.73 9.10
CA LEU A 39 -7.65 29.63 10.40
C LEU A 39 -7.03 30.57 11.45
N ASN A 40 -5.72 30.71 11.46
CA ASN A 40 -5.06 31.64 12.38
C ASN A 40 -5.48 33.08 12.09
N ASP A 41 -5.61 33.46 10.82
CA ASP A 41 -6.05 34.80 10.45
C ASP A 41 -7.53 35.05 10.77
N VAL A 42 -8.40 34.06 10.53
CA VAL A 42 -9.86 34.21 10.69
C VAL A 42 -10.34 33.98 12.11
N LEU A 43 -9.76 33.02 12.84
CA LEU A 43 -10.17 32.63 14.19
C LEU A 43 -9.27 33.20 15.29
N GLY A 44 -8.21 33.91 14.90
CA GLY A 44 -7.29 34.55 15.84
C GLY A 44 -6.53 33.58 16.73
N PHE A 45 -6.10 32.43 16.17
CA PHE A 45 -5.26 31.52 16.93
C PHE A 45 -3.87 32.13 17.16
N ASP A 46 -3.48 32.25 18.38
CA ASP A 46 -2.20 32.82 18.82
C ASP A 46 -1.12 31.77 19.05
N LYS A 47 -1.44 30.50 18.84
CA LYS A 47 -0.55 29.34 19.00
C LYS A 47 -0.67 28.36 17.89
N VAL A 48 0.48 27.75 17.55
CA VAL A 48 0.59 26.59 16.68
C VAL A 48 1.12 25.42 17.49
N HIS A 49 0.42 24.29 17.40
CA HIS A 49 0.87 23.02 17.99
C HIS A 49 1.38 22.12 16.88
N LEU A 50 2.61 21.61 17.03
CA LEU A 50 3.26 20.71 16.09
C LEU A 50 3.57 19.39 16.76
N GLY A 51 3.13 18.28 16.16
CA GLY A 51 3.56 16.96 16.55
C GLY A 51 4.78 16.55 15.73
N ALA A 52 5.92 16.30 16.41
CA ALA A 52 7.16 15.88 15.78
C ALA A 52 7.25 14.34 15.78
N GLY A 53 6.88 13.72 14.68
CA GLY A 53 6.99 12.27 14.43
C GLY A 53 7.84 11.98 13.19
N ALA A 54 7.45 10.97 12.42
CA ALA A 54 8.00 10.74 11.08
C ALA A 54 7.78 11.96 10.17
N ASP A 55 6.62 12.63 10.33
CA ASP A 55 6.28 13.90 9.71
C ASP A 55 5.95 14.94 10.76
N ILE A 56 6.17 16.22 10.44
CA ILE A 56 5.68 17.32 11.25
C ILE A 56 4.21 17.59 10.93
N LYS A 57 3.34 17.36 11.92
CA LYS A 57 1.89 17.53 11.79
C LYS A 57 1.42 18.78 12.51
N ASN A 58 0.60 19.59 11.85
CA ASN A 58 -0.15 20.65 12.51
C ASN A 58 -1.28 20.02 13.34
N LEU A 59 -1.42 20.48 14.57
CA LEU A 59 -2.39 19.97 15.53
C LEU A 59 -3.29 21.11 16.01
N PHE A 60 -4.52 20.78 16.40
CA PHE A 60 -5.42 21.63 17.17
C PHE A 60 -5.56 21.10 18.59
N ASP A 61 -5.58 21.99 19.57
CA ASP A 61 -6.09 21.65 20.90
C ASP A 61 -7.63 21.69 20.92
N GLU A 62 -8.23 21.38 22.06
CA GLU A 62 -9.68 21.31 22.20
C GLU A 62 -10.36 22.67 21.95
N ASP A 63 -9.80 23.77 22.47
CA ASP A 63 -10.35 25.10 22.27
C ASP A 63 -10.31 25.57 20.81
N GLN A 64 -9.20 25.28 20.13
CA GLN A 64 -9.06 25.55 18.70
C GLN A 64 -10.03 24.71 17.86
N LEU A 65 -10.24 23.45 18.25
CA LEU A 65 -11.16 22.54 17.57
C LEU A 65 -12.62 23.00 17.72
N ASP A 66 -13.03 23.46 18.89
CA ASP A 66 -14.37 23.96 19.13
C ASP A 66 -14.66 25.23 18.31
N LYS A 67 -13.71 26.15 18.26
CA LYS A 67 -13.79 27.37 17.42
C LYS A 67 -13.87 26.99 15.93
N LEU A 68 -13.07 26.00 15.48
CA LEU A 68 -13.11 25.47 14.12
C LEU A 68 -14.49 24.88 13.80
N ASN A 69 -15.04 24.02 14.66
CA ASN A 69 -16.33 23.42 14.44
C ASN A 69 -17.45 24.45 14.30
N LEU A 70 -17.46 25.45 15.16
CA LEU A 70 -18.42 26.55 15.08
C LEU A 70 -18.30 27.31 13.75
N TYR A 71 -17.08 27.65 13.36
CA TYR A 71 -16.81 28.35 12.11
C TYR A 71 -17.24 27.54 10.88
N LEU A 72 -16.89 26.25 10.83
CA LEU A 72 -17.26 25.35 9.72
C LEU A 72 -18.78 25.18 9.62
N MET A 73 -19.48 25.03 10.75
CA MET A 73 -20.94 24.92 10.79
C MET A 73 -21.62 26.20 10.26
N MET A 74 -21.05 27.38 10.54
CA MET A 74 -21.54 28.66 10.01
C MET A 74 -21.37 28.78 8.49
N LYS A 75 -20.33 28.17 7.92
CA LYS A 75 -20.06 28.16 6.47
C LYS A 75 -20.97 27.16 5.75
N ASN A 76 -21.06 25.94 6.25
CA ASN A 76 -21.95 24.90 5.74
C ASN A 76 -22.19 23.86 6.84
N LYS A 77 -23.44 23.58 7.17
CA LYS A 77 -23.79 22.56 8.19
C LYS A 77 -23.18 21.17 7.88
N ALA A 78 -22.95 20.85 6.61
CA ALA A 78 -22.31 19.60 6.20
C ALA A 78 -20.81 19.53 6.58
N PHE A 79 -20.20 20.66 6.94
CA PHE A 79 -18.78 20.72 7.32
C PHE A 79 -18.53 20.46 8.82
N LEU A 80 -19.58 20.30 9.61
CA LEU A 80 -19.43 19.91 11.02
C LEU A 80 -18.65 18.61 11.14
N ILE A 81 -17.60 18.62 11.95
CA ILE A 81 -16.77 17.43 12.17
C ILE A 81 -17.50 16.49 13.15
N PRO A 82 -17.91 15.28 12.74
CA PRO A 82 -18.61 14.36 13.62
C PRO A 82 -17.73 13.87 14.79
N GLU A 83 -18.34 13.68 15.97
CA GLU A 83 -17.64 13.17 17.16
C GLU A 83 -16.89 11.85 16.90
N GLN A 84 -17.48 10.96 16.05
CA GLN A 84 -16.83 9.72 15.66
C GLN A 84 -15.52 9.96 14.87
N THR A 85 -15.45 11.04 14.09
CA THR A 85 -14.24 11.47 13.40
C THR A 85 -13.22 11.98 14.40
N LEU A 86 -13.64 12.81 15.37
CA LEU A 86 -12.75 13.35 16.40
C LEU A 86 -12.05 12.24 17.19
N LYS A 87 -12.77 11.20 17.59
CA LYS A 87 -12.19 10.03 18.28
C LYS A 87 -11.08 9.32 17.49
N LYS A 88 -11.13 9.37 16.14
CA LYS A 88 -10.15 8.73 15.25
C LYS A 88 -8.92 9.58 14.98
N VAL A 89 -9.02 10.88 15.11
CA VAL A 89 -7.96 11.84 14.74
C VAL A 89 -7.17 12.37 15.93
N ILE A 90 -7.42 11.84 17.14
CA ILE A 90 -6.66 12.16 18.35
C ILE A 90 -5.18 11.83 18.08
N TYR A 91 -4.32 12.82 18.31
CA TYR A 91 -2.88 12.64 18.21
C TYR A 91 -2.36 11.96 19.49
N LYS A 92 -1.73 10.81 19.36
CA LYS A 92 -1.38 9.92 20.47
C LYS A 92 0.10 9.91 20.86
N GLN A 93 0.88 10.82 20.28
CA GLN A 93 2.31 10.91 20.58
C GLN A 93 2.57 12.00 21.60
N ASP A 94 3.63 11.83 22.40
CA ASP A 94 3.96 12.75 23.50
C ASP A 94 4.84 13.94 23.07
N ASN A 95 5.34 13.94 21.83
CA ASN A 95 6.29 14.92 21.30
C ASN A 95 5.56 16.12 20.65
N ILE A 96 4.76 16.81 21.43
CA ILE A 96 4.02 18.00 20.98
C ILE A 96 4.78 19.25 21.39
N MET A 97 5.06 20.09 20.40
CA MET A 97 5.68 21.40 20.60
C MET A 97 4.68 22.52 20.32
N THR A 98 4.67 23.53 21.17
CA THR A 98 3.77 24.68 21.06
C THR A 98 4.60 25.92 20.81
N PHE A 99 4.22 26.69 19.80
CA PHE A 99 4.87 27.93 19.39
C PHE A 99 3.85 29.08 19.39
N ASN A 100 4.31 30.30 19.69
CA ASN A 100 3.48 31.46 19.45
C ASN A 100 3.33 31.73 17.96
N TYR A 101 2.16 32.20 17.56
CA TYR A 101 1.85 32.53 16.18
C TYR A 101 1.30 33.96 16.10
N LYS A 102 1.92 34.78 15.29
CA LYS A 102 1.47 36.14 14.95
C LYS A 102 1.44 36.36 13.43
N THR A 103 2.33 35.71 12.74
CA THR A 103 2.50 35.84 11.28
C THR A 103 2.72 34.47 10.63
N PRO A 104 2.48 34.33 9.33
CA PRO A 104 2.82 33.11 8.59
C PRO A 104 4.28 32.65 8.74
N ASP A 105 5.22 33.61 8.90
CA ASP A 105 6.63 33.30 9.10
C ASP A 105 6.90 32.55 10.41
N ASP A 106 6.11 32.80 11.45
CA ASP A 106 6.20 32.08 12.73
C ASP A 106 5.91 30.58 12.54
N LEU A 107 5.02 30.20 11.62
CA LEU A 107 4.77 28.80 11.28
C LEU A 107 5.99 28.15 10.60
N ILE A 108 6.67 28.89 9.74
CA ILE A 108 7.90 28.41 9.08
C ILE A 108 8.97 28.19 10.13
N MET A 109 9.18 29.15 11.01
CA MET A 109 10.18 29.05 12.09
C MET A 109 9.85 27.93 13.09
N ALA A 110 8.58 27.77 13.44
CA ALA A 110 8.12 26.66 14.29
C ALA A 110 8.43 25.28 13.65
N ARG A 111 8.20 25.13 12.35
CA ARG A 111 8.51 23.89 11.62
C ARG A 111 10.02 23.62 11.57
N ILE A 112 10.84 24.63 11.32
CA ILE A 112 12.31 24.48 11.34
C ILE A 112 12.76 24.02 12.73
N ALA A 113 12.26 24.63 13.78
CA ALA A 113 12.58 24.24 15.16
C ALA A 113 12.13 22.80 15.46
N ALA A 114 10.95 22.41 14.99
CA ALA A 114 10.45 21.04 15.14
C ALA A 114 11.30 20.01 14.39
N GLN A 115 11.82 20.35 13.20
CA GLN A 115 12.74 19.48 12.43
C GLN A 115 14.09 19.28 13.12
N GLN A 116 14.50 20.19 13.96
CA GLN A 116 15.74 20.09 14.76
C GLN A 116 15.52 19.33 16.07
N SER A 117 14.30 18.96 16.41
CA SER A 117 14.05 18.21 17.64
C SER A 117 14.68 16.82 17.61
N PRO A 118 15.20 16.32 18.75
CA PRO A 118 15.78 14.96 18.81
C PRO A 118 14.80 13.88 18.34
N ASP A 119 13.53 14.00 18.67
CA ASP A 119 12.50 13.03 18.30
C ASP A 119 12.29 12.97 16.79
N TYR A 120 12.30 14.11 16.10
CA TYR A 120 12.20 14.16 14.65
C TYR A 120 13.43 13.50 14.00
N VAL A 121 14.63 13.85 14.46
CA VAL A 121 15.89 13.28 13.93
C VAL A 121 15.93 11.76 14.12
N ILE A 122 15.55 11.25 15.31
CA ILE A 122 15.50 9.81 15.58
C ILE A 122 14.50 9.12 14.65
N ASN A 123 13.32 9.73 14.41
CA ASN A 123 12.33 9.15 13.51
C ASN A 123 12.78 9.17 12.04
N GLN A 124 13.49 10.22 11.59
CA GLN A 124 14.07 10.25 10.24
C GLN A 124 15.12 9.13 10.07
N LEU A 125 16.00 8.92 11.04
CA LEU A 125 16.98 7.82 10.99
C LEU A 125 16.31 6.44 10.92
N LYS A 126 15.20 6.24 11.66
CA LYS A 126 14.41 5.00 11.56
C LYS A 126 13.78 4.83 10.18
N GLU A 127 13.21 5.89 9.60
CA GLU A 127 12.64 5.84 8.25
C GLU A 127 13.71 5.54 7.18
N GLU A 128 14.90 6.13 7.30
CA GLU A 128 16.04 5.84 6.43
C GLU A 128 16.50 4.37 6.56
N GLN A 129 16.55 3.83 7.79
CA GLN A 129 16.85 2.42 8.01
C GLN A 129 15.79 1.52 7.37
N ILE A 130 14.51 1.79 7.59
CA ILE A 130 13.39 1.05 6.97
C ILE A 130 13.49 1.12 5.44
N ALA A 131 13.82 2.29 4.88
CA ALA A 131 13.99 2.45 3.44
C ALA A 131 15.17 1.63 2.91
N ALA A 132 16.30 1.59 3.64
CA ALA A 132 17.47 0.78 3.30
C ALA A 132 17.16 -0.72 3.35
N GLU A 133 16.45 -1.17 4.38
CA GLU A 133 15.98 -2.57 4.50
C GLU A 133 15.02 -2.96 3.35
N LYS A 134 14.07 -2.09 3.02
CA LYS A 134 13.19 -2.29 1.85
C LYS A 134 13.98 -2.37 0.55
N LYS A 135 14.97 -1.50 0.36
CA LYS A 135 15.83 -1.51 -0.83
C LYS A 135 16.62 -2.81 -0.92
N ALA A 136 17.17 -3.32 0.19
CA ALA A 136 17.83 -4.60 0.24
C ALA A 136 16.89 -5.77 -0.11
N LEU A 137 15.67 -5.77 0.42
CA LEU A 137 14.64 -6.77 0.09
C LEU A 137 14.25 -6.72 -1.39
N TYR A 138 14.14 -5.52 -2.00
CA TYR A 138 13.92 -5.38 -3.43
C TYR A 138 15.08 -5.93 -4.24
N ALA A 139 16.33 -5.66 -3.84
CA ALA A 139 17.50 -6.22 -4.52
C ALA A 139 17.51 -7.76 -4.50
N ILE A 140 17.14 -8.37 -3.37
CA ILE A 140 17.04 -9.83 -3.26
C ILE A 140 15.91 -10.39 -4.14
N SER A 141 14.70 -9.86 -4.04
CA SER A 141 13.52 -10.36 -4.77
C SER A 141 13.45 -9.90 -6.23
N GLY A 142 14.27 -8.92 -6.61
CA GLY A 142 14.41 -8.45 -8.00
C GLY A 142 15.58 -9.07 -8.75
N ASN A 143 16.46 -9.80 -8.09
CA ASN A 143 17.62 -10.42 -8.71
C ASN A 143 17.20 -11.66 -9.53
N ILE A 144 17.39 -11.60 -10.84
CA ILE A 144 16.98 -12.63 -11.80
C ILE A 144 18.15 -13.48 -12.29
N ASN A 145 19.35 -13.36 -11.73
CA ASN A 145 20.54 -14.06 -12.23
C ASN A 145 20.40 -15.60 -12.21
N ASP A 146 19.56 -16.13 -11.31
CA ASP A 146 19.33 -17.58 -11.17
C ASP A 146 18.07 -18.05 -11.86
N VAL A 147 17.41 -17.19 -12.67
CA VAL A 147 16.20 -17.57 -13.40
C VAL A 147 16.56 -18.49 -14.57
N ASP A 148 15.89 -19.64 -14.61
CA ASP A 148 16.06 -20.67 -15.63
C ASP A 148 14.68 -21.31 -15.88
N PHE A 149 13.95 -20.79 -16.86
CA PHE A 149 12.60 -21.26 -17.14
C PHE A 149 12.56 -22.69 -17.68
N ASP A 150 13.60 -23.14 -18.36
CA ASP A 150 13.61 -24.47 -18.99
C ASP A 150 13.72 -25.59 -17.95
N ASN A 151 14.51 -25.36 -16.90
CA ASN A 151 14.82 -26.38 -15.90
C ASN A 151 14.09 -26.20 -14.57
N LYS A 152 13.55 -25.02 -14.29
CA LYS A 152 12.91 -24.71 -13.00
C LYS A 152 11.43 -24.40 -13.17
N THR A 153 10.65 -24.82 -12.20
CA THR A 153 9.24 -24.41 -12.06
C THR A 153 9.15 -23.14 -11.23
N TYR A 154 8.29 -22.22 -11.64
CA TYR A 154 7.95 -20.98 -10.93
C TYR A 154 6.49 -20.99 -10.57
N LEU A 155 6.17 -20.75 -9.31
CA LEU A 155 4.80 -20.70 -8.80
C LEU A 155 4.44 -19.26 -8.51
N SER A 156 3.55 -18.68 -9.32
CA SER A 156 2.93 -17.40 -8.98
C SER A 156 1.72 -17.61 -8.09
N ILE A 157 1.63 -16.81 -7.05
CA ILE A 157 0.56 -16.88 -6.04
C ILE A 157 -0.10 -15.52 -5.96
N ASP A 158 -1.42 -15.51 -5.95
CA ASP A 158 -2.23 -14.31 -5.71
C ASP A 158 -3.40 -14.63 -4.79
N PHE A 159 -3.74 -13.71 -3.89
CA PHE A 159 -4.87 -13.83 -2.98
C PHE A 159 -5.84 -12.66 -3.14
N GLU A 160 -7.11 -13.00 -3.19
CA GLU A 160 -8.15 -12.00 -2.97
C GLU A 160 -8.66 -12.06 -1.53
N PHE A 161 -8.65 -10.91 -0.88
CA PHE A 161 -9.07 -10.78 0.51
C PHE A 161 -10.41 -10.04 0.63
N ASN A 162 -11.19 -10.41 1.64
CA ASN A 162 -12.36 -9.64 2.03
C ASN A 162 -11.93 -8.27 2.59
N PRO A 163 -12.33 -7.16 1.94
CA PRO A 163 -11.94 -5.82 2.40
C PRO A 163 -12.63 -5.39 3.69
N MET A 164 -13.75 -6.04 4.07
CA MET A 164 -14.60 -5.63 5.19
C MET A 164 -14.34 -6.42 6.48
N SER A 165 -13.70 -7.60 6.39
CA SER A 165 -13.43 -8.41 7.57
C SER A 165 -11.98 -8.35 7.95
N VAL A 166 -11.75 -7.64 9.03
CA VAL A 166 -10.55 -7.85 9.84
C VAL A 166 -11.03 -8.63 11.04
N ASP A 167 -10.57 -9.86 11.20
CA ASP A 167 -10.88 -10.62 12.41
C ASP A 167 -10.27 -9.93 13.66
N LYS A 168 -10.55 -10.45 14.85
CA LYS A 168 -9.99 -9.94 16.11
C LYS A 168 -8.46 -9.91 16.15
N PHE A 169 -7.78 -10.56 15.19
CA PHE A 169 -6.33 -10.60 15.02
C PHE A 169 -5.83 -9.74 13.85
N HIS A 170 -6.68 -8.91 13.26
CA HIS A 170 -6.39 -8.12 12.06
C HIS A 170 -5.99 -8.95 10.84
N ILE A 171 -6.44 -10.21 10.76
CA ILE A 171 -6.25 -11.09 9.61
C ILE A 171 -7.41 -10.88 8.64
N ARG A 172 -7.11 -10.56 7.40
CA ARG A 172 -8.12 -10.51 6.34
C ARG A 172 -8.45 -11.94 5.93
N GLN A 173 -9.75 -12.24 5.79
CA GLN A 173 -10.21 -13.53 5.29
C GLN A 173 -9.88 -13.66 3.81
N ILE A 174 -9.25 -14.78 3.44
CA ILE A 174 -9.07 -15.13 2.01
C ILE A 174 -10.42 -15.51 1.43
N VAL A 175 -10.68 -14.99 0.24
CA VAL A 175 -11.89 -15.26 -0.55
C VAL A 175 -11.55 -16.10 -1.78
N GLU A 176 -10.36 -15.88 -2.37
CA GLU A 176 -9.85 -16.63 -3.50
C GLU A 176 -8.35 -16.89 -3.35
N VAL A 177 -7.92 -18.00 -3.93
CA VAL A 177 -6.51 -18.39 -4.09
C VAL A 177 -6.25 -18.68 -5.57
N GLY A 178 -5.27 -18.02 -6.14
CA GLY A 178 -4.73 -18.29 -7.48
C GLY A 178 -3.34 -18.90 -7.39
N LEU A 179 -3.11 -20.01 -8.06
CA LEU A 179 -1.84 -20.70 -8.14
C LEU A 179 -1.50 -20.95 -9.62
N SER A 180 -0.41 -20.36 -10.09
CA SER A 180 0.02 -20.49 -11.50
C SER A 180 1.43 -21.06 -11.58
N TYR A 181 1.54 -22.25 -12.13
CA TYR A 181 2.81 -22.96 -12.33
C TYR A 181 3.33 -22.70 -13.75
N MET A 182 4.53 -22.18 -13.85
CA MET A 182 5.19 -21.89 -15.10
C MET A 182 6.50 -22.67 -15.21
N ARG A 183 6.67 -23.38 -16.35
CA ARG A 183 7.92 -24.03 -16.73
C ARG A 183 8.08 -23.95 -18.25
N GLY A 184 9.19 -23.41 -18.73
CA GLY A 184 9.35 -23.11 -20.13
C GLY A 184 8.28 -22.16 -20.65
N ASP A 185 7.55 -22.60 -21.67
CA ASP A 185 6.42 -21.86 -22.25
C ASP A 185 5.06 -22.27 -21.64
N GLU A 186 5.03 -23.36 -20.90
CA GLU A 186 3.80 -23.86 -20.29
C GLU A 186 3.45 -23.09 -19.03
N ILE A 187 2.19 -22.67 -18.95
CA ILE A 187 1.59 -22.07 -17.75
C ILE A 187 0.30 -22.82 -17.46
N THR A 188 0.25 -23.48 -16.32
CA THR A 188 -0.98 -24.10 -15.80
C THR A 188 -1.46 -23.36 -14.57
N THR A 189 -2.75 -23.10 -14.47
CA THR A 189 -3.28 -22.27 -13.40
C THR A 189 -4.46 -22.95 -12.72
N GLU A 190 -4.46 -22.91 -11.41
CA GLU A 190 -5.55 -23.36 -10.55
C GLU A 190 -6.17 -22.15 -9.84
N HIS A 191 -7.48 -22.15 -9.76
CA HIS A 191 -8.23 -21.12 -9.06
C HIS A 191 -9.18 -21.75 -8.06
N TYR A 192 -9.11 -21.27 -6.81
CA TYR A 192 -9.91 -21.75 -5.70
C TYR A 192 -10.75 -20.61 -5.13
N ILE A 193 -12.04 -20.88 -4.88
CA ILE A 193 -13.00 -19.99 -4.24
C ILE A 193 -13.37 -20.58 -2.88
N VAL A 194 -13.19 -19.79 -1.81
CA VAL A 194 -13.53 -20.20 -0.45
C VAL A 194 -15.03 -20.05 -0.23
N ASN A 195 -15.74 -21.15 -0.08
CA ASN A 195 -17.20 -21.20 0.00
C ASN A 195 -17.79 -20.28 1.07
N GLU A 196 -17.26 -20.35 2.29
CA GLU A 196 -17.76 -19.60 3.44
C GLU A 196 -17.56 -18.08 3.28
N HIS A 197 -16.64 -17.68 2.41
CA HIS A 197 -16.29 -16.28 2.21
C HIS A 197 -16.78 -15.70 0.88
N ARG A 198 -17.39 -16.52 0.01
CA ARG A 198 -17.87 -16.10 -1.31
C ARG A 198 -18.82 -14.91 -1.26
N GLU A 199 -19.75 -14.93 -0.30
CA GLU A 199 -20.76 -13.89 -0.16
C GLU A 199 -20.22 -12.57 0.45
N LEU A 200 -18.98 -12.55 0.91
CA LEU A 200 -18.35 -11.40 1.54
C LEU A 200 -17.82 -10.38 0.52
N LYS A 201 -17.79 -10.70 -0.76
CA LYS A 201 -17.42 -9.76 -1.82
C LYS A 201 -18.60 -8.89 -2.26
N SER A 202 -18.32 -7.66 -2.69
CA SER A 202 -19.32 -6.82 -3.37
C SER A 202 -19.81 -7.51 -4.66
N ASP A 203 -21.04 -7.22 -5.10
CA ASP A 203 -21.64 -7.83 -6.31
C ASP A 203 -20.76 -7.73 -7.56
N ARG A 204 -20.03 -6.62 -7.73
CA ARG A 204 -19.06 -6.44 -8.82
C ARG A 204 -17.93 -7.45 -8.73
N LYS A 205 -17.38 -7.67 -7.52
CA LYS A 205 -16.29 -8.60 -7.30
C LYS A 205 -16.75 -10.06 -7.34
N LYS A 206 -17.99 -10.37 -6.98
CA LYS A 206 -18.57 -11.71 -7.15
C LYS A 206 -18.59 -12.14 -8.61
N LYS A 207 -18.99 -11.25 -9.53
CA LYS A 207 -18.96 -11.53 -10.97
C LYS A 207 -17.54 -11.84 -11.48
N LEU A 208 -16.51 -11.22 -10.88
CA LEU A 208 -15.13 -11.48 -11.24
C LEU A 208 -14.64 -12.85 -10.73
N GLN A 209 -15.14 -13.33 -9.58
CA GLN A 209 -14.84 -14.68 -9.08
C GLN A 209 -15.20 -15.76 -10.08
N ASP A 210 -16.37 -15.62 -10.71
CA ASP A 210 -16.89 -16.60 -11.68
C ASP A 210 -16.26 -16.43 -13.08
N SER A 211 -15.32 -15.49 -13.25
CA SER A 211 -14.70 -15.12 -14.55
C SER A 211 -13.26 -15.58 -14.66
N PHE A 212 -12.95 -16.78 -14.19
CA PHE A 212 -11.62 -17.38 -14.38
C PHE A 212 -11.42 -17.80 -15.84
N ASN A 213 -10.36 -17.26 -16.46
CA ASN A 213 -10.12 -17.41 -17.91
C ASN A 213 -9.29 -18.64 -18.29
N PHE A 214 -8.56 -19.23 -17.35
CA PHE A 214 -7.53 -20.24 -17.64
C PHE A 214 -7.90 -21.63 -17.10
N GLY A 215 -9.19 -21.90 -16.92
CA GLY A 215 -9.69 -23.17 -16.47
C GLY A 215 -11.02 -23.06 -15.73
N THR A 216 -11.26 -24.00 -14.83
CA THR A 216 -12.48 -24.06 -14.02
C THR A 216 -12.14 -23.78 -12.55
N SER A 217 -12.88 -22.89 -11.93
CA SER A 217 -12.74 -22.58 -10.51
C SER A 217 -13.16 -23.77 -9.65
N LYS A 218 -12.37 -24.07 -8.62
CA LYS A 218 -12.65 -25.11 -7.63
C LYS A 218 -13.20 -24.45 -6.35
N PHE A 219 -14.26 -24.99 -5.80
CA PHE A 219 -14.82 -24.54 -4.54
C PHE A 219 -14.23 -25.33 -3.38
N ILE A 220 -13.72 -24.66 -2.35
CA ILE A 220 -13.04 -25.25 -1.22
C ILE A 220 -13.59 -24.68 0.11
N ASN A 221 -13.34 -25.36 1.22
CA ASN A 221 -13.60 -24.80 2.54
C ASN A 221 -12.40 -23.99 3.03
N SER A 222 -12.64 -23.05 3.93
CA SER A 222 -11.56 -22.22 4.50
C SER A 222 -10.47 -23.05 5.21
N ALA A 223 -10.84 -24.19 5.78
CA ALA A 223 -9.91 -25.12 6.42
C ALA A 223 -8.92 -25.80 5.45
N ASP A 224 -9.28 -25.89 4.16
CA ASP A 224 -8.48 -26.58 3.15
C ASP A 224 -7.36 -25.67 2.58
N VAL A 225 -7.48 -24.35 2.77
CA VAL A 225 -6.56 -23.35 2.16
C VAL A 225 -5.11 -23.62 2.52
N ILE A 226 -4.82 -23.88 3.79
CA ILE A 226 -3.44 -24.10 4.25
C ILE A 226 -2.85 -25.33 3.59
N GLY A 227 -3.58 -26.46 3.58
CA GLY A 227 -3.11 -27.70 2.94
C GLY A 227 -2.87 -27.55 1.43
N ILE A 228 -3.71 -26.78 0.73
CA ILE A 228 -3.53 -26.47 -0.70
C ILE A 228 -2.25 -25.66 -0.90
N LEU A 229 -1.98 -24.67 -0.05
CA LEU A 229 -0.78 -23.85 -0.16
C LEU A 229 0.48 -24.65 0.14
N GLU A 230 0.47 -25.47 1.18
CA GLU A 230 1.60 -26.35 1.52
C GLU A 230 1.90 -27.35 0.39
N ASP A 231 0.87 -27.98 -0.20
CA ASP A 231 1.04 -28.84 -1.36
C ASP A 231 1.62 -28.07 -2.57
N ALA A 232 1.12 -26.85 -2.84
CA ALA A 232 1.64 -26.00 -3.92
C ALA A 232 3.12 -25.65 -3.71
N LEU A 233 3.53 -25.34 -2.48
CA LEU A 233 4.92 -25.02 -2.14
C LEU A 233 5.87 -26.20 -2.37
N THR A 234 5.40 -27.44 -2.20
CA THR A 234 6.25 -28.62 -2.49
C THR A 234 6.59 -28.77 -3.98
N LYS A 235 5.79 -28.18 -4.88
CA LYS A 235 5.93 -28.31 -6.35
C LYS A 235 6.89 -27.30 -6.96
N SER A 236 7.29 -26.26 -6.23
CA SER A 236 8.20 -25.24 -6.74
C SER A 236 9.06 -24.63 -5.65
N GLY A 237 10.38 -24.61 -5.87
CA GLY A 237 11.30 -23.85 -5.02
C GLY A 237 11.38 -22.35 -5.36
N ASN A 238 10.64 -21.87 -6.38
CA ASN A 238 10.67 -20.49 -6.85
C ASN A 238 9.26 -19.90 -6.83
N LEU A 239 9.05 -18.89 -6.01
CA LEU A 239 7.77 -18.21 -5.85
C LEU A 239 7.81 -16.85 -6.52
N VAL A 240 6.73 -16.48 -7.18
CA VAL A 240 6.58 -15.19 -7.85
C VAL A 240 5.33 -14.48 -7.33
N PHE A 241 5.48 -13.21 -7.00
CA PHE A 241 4.39 -12.35 -6.52
C PHE A 241 4.34 -11.06 -7.33
N HIS A 242 3.19 -10.40 -7.23
CA HIS A 242 3.05 -9.01 -7.64
C HIS A 242 2.69 -8.16 -6.42
N ASP A 243 3.65 -7.39 -5.87
CA ASP A 243 3.55 -6.71 -4.57
C ASP A 243 3.34 -7.67 -3.40
N LYS A 244 4.34 -8.50 -3.17
CA LYS A 244 4.36 -9.61 -2.21
C LYS A 244 3.96 -9.29 -0.77
N SER A 245 3.88 -8.01 -0.39
CA SER A 245 3.79 -7.60 1.02
C SER A 245 2.52 -8.07 1.74
N CYS A 246 1.40 -8.18 1.03
CA CYS A 246 0.15 -8.70 1.60
C CYS A 246 0.15 -10.22 1.67
N ASP A 247 0.64 -10.87 0.62
CA ASP A 247 0.63 -12.32 0.49
C ASP A 247 1.61 -12.97 1.47
N ILE A 248 2.84 -12.45 1.57
CA ILE A 248 3.83 -12.93 2.54
C ILE A 248 3.29 -12.86 3.97
N ARG A 249 2.63 -11.77 4.35
CA ARG A 249 2.02 -11.66 5.69
C ARG A 249 0.97 -12.73 5.95
N TYR A 250 0.29 -13.23 4.94
CA TYR A 250 -0.63 -14.34 5.12
C TYR A 250 0.10 -15.64 5.46
N PHE A 251 1.19 -15.96 4.77
CA PHE A 251 2.04 -17.11 5.08
C PHE A 251 2.62 -17.03 6.48
N GLU A 252 3.21 -15.91 6.86
CA GLU A 252 3.79 -15.67 8.19
C GLU A 252 2.78 -15.87 9.30
N ARG A 253 1.57 -15.32 9.17
CA ARG A 253 0.50 -15.42 10.17
C ARG A 253 -0.04 -16.82 10.33
N ASN A 254 -0.07 -17.59 9.27
CA ASN A 254 -0.46 -18.99 9.31
C ASN A 254 0.70 -19.94 9.59
N LYS A 255 1.89 -19.40 9.91
CA LYS A 255 3.11 -20.17 10.23
C LYS A 255 3.54 -21.10 9.12
N ILE A 256 3.26 -20.75 7.86
CA ILE A 256 3.73 -21.46 6.68
C ILE A 256 5.11 -20.89 6.34
N SER A 257 6.17 -21.70 6.49
CA SER A 257 7.53 -21.26 6.20
C SER A 257 7.79 -21.18 4.70
N LEU A 258 8.43 -20.09 4.30
CA LEU A 258 8.93 -19.87 2.94
C LEU A 258 10.48 -19.90 2.88
N ASP A 259 11.17 -20.31 3.94
CA ASP A 259 12.62 -20.21 4.09
C ASP A 259 13.40 -20.97 3.00
N ASN A 260 12.83 -22.05 2.48
CA ASN A 260 13.45 -22.88 1.43
C ASN A 260 13.08 -22.44 0.02
N HIS A 261 12.40 -21.29 -0.13
CA HIS A 261 11.93 -20.82 -1.42
C HIS A 261 12.66 -19.55 -1.85
N ARG A 262 13.03 -19.49 -3.12
CA ARG A 262 13.46 -18.26 -3.77
C ARG A 262 12.21 -17.41 -4.08
N ILE A 263 12.16 -16.20 -3.57
CA ILE A 263 11.03 -15.29 -3.77
C ILE A 263 11.41 -14.23 -4.78
N TYR A 264 10.60 -14.09 -5.83
CA TYR A 264 10.63 -13.03 -6.82
C TYR A 264 9.40 -12.15 -6.66
N ASP A 265 9.57 -10.87 -6.95
CA ASP A 265 8.47 -9.90 -6.95
C ASP A 265 8.57 -9.05 -8.22
N THR A 266 7.55 -9.05 -9.05
CA THR A 266 7.55 -8.33 -10.34
C THR A 266 7.76 -6.82 -10.16
N GLN A 267 7.31 -6.24 -9.05
CA GLN A 267 7.61 -4.86 -8.67
C GLN A 267 9.11 -4.69 -8.40
N ALA A 268 9.72 -5.63 -7.66
CA ALA A 268 11.13 -5.60 -7.33
C ALA A 268 12.00 -5.84 -8.56
N VAL A 269 11.60 -6.80 -9.42
CA VAL A 269 12.28 -7.06 -10.71
C VAL A 269 12.32 -5.79 -11.55
N TYR A 270 11.19 -5.10 -11.67
CA TYR A 270 11.11 -3.84 -12.41
C TYR A 270 12.02 -2.76 -11.81
N LYS A 271 11.88 -2.50 -10.51
CA LYS A 271 12.65 -1.45 -9.80
C LYS A 271 14.14 -1.73 -9.80
N TYR A 272 14.54 -2.98 -9.64
CA TYR A 272 15.95 -3.34 -9.55
C TYR A 272 16.66 -3.33 -10.91
N ASN A 273 15.99 -3.74 -11.99
CA ASN A 273 16.62 -3.95 -13.29
C ASN A 273 16.23 -2.93 -14.36
N ILE A 274 15.00 -2.40 -14.32
CA ILE A 274 14.46 -1.58 -15.42
C ILE A 274 14.43 -0.10 -15.05
N ALA A 275 14.11 0.23 -13.81
CA ALA A 275 14.03 1.61 -13.32
C ALA A 275 14.84 1.79 -12.01
N PRO A 276 16.17 1.55 -12.01
CA PRO A 276 16.98 1.57 -10.80
C PRO A 276 17.09 2.97 -10.15
N ASP A 277 16.93 4.04 -10.93
CA ASP A 277 17.15 5.43 -10.49
C ASP A 277 15.89 6.12 -9.91
N GLY A 278 14.83 5.34 -9.67
CA GLY A 278 13.78 5.79 -8.77
C GLY A 278 12.80 6.84 -9.28
N GLU A 279 12.67 7.09 -10.58
CA GLU A 279 11.64 8.01 -11.11
C GLU A 279 10.19 7.54 -10.86
N SER A 280 10.00 6.30 -10.43
CA SER A 280 8.69 5.77 -10.05
C SER A 280 8.71 5.30 -8.60
N SER A 281 8.53 6.21 -7.66
CA SER A 281 8.31 5.88 -6.23
C SER A 281 7.00 5.12 -5.98
N ASN A 282 6.08 5.13 -6.96
CA ASN A 282 4.79 4.47 -6.86
C ASN A 282 4.86 3.01 -7.35
N SER A 283 4.25 2.11 -6.61
CA SER A 283 4.03 0.74 -7.07
C SER A 283 3.12 0.75 -8.31
N LYS A 284 3.52 0.05 -9.37
CA LYS A 284 2.69 -0.14 -10.56
C LYS A 284 1.67 -1.24 -10.31
N ARG A 285 0.42 -1.07 -10.76
CA ARG A 285 -0.58 -2.13 -10.72
C ARG A 285 -0.21 -3.24 -11.71
N LEU A 286 -0.66 -4.46 -11.47
CA LEU A 286 -0.47 -5.59 -12.39
C LEU A 286 -0.93 -5.24 -13.82
N LYS A 287 -2.08 -4.57 -13.93
CA LYS A 287 -2.60 -4.11 -15.22
C LYS A 287 -1.63 -3.19 -15.97
N ASP A 288 -0.95 -2.29 -15.29
CA ASP A 288 0.00 -1.36 -15.93
C ASP A 288 1.22 -2.13 -16.49
N PHE A 289 1.66 -3.21 -15.80
CA PHE A 289 2.71 -4.09 -16.31
C PHE A 289 2.25 -4.94 -17.51
N LEU A 290 1.00 -5.38 -17.51
CA LEU A 290 0.43 -6.12 -18.64
C LEU A 290 0.38 -5.23 -19.88
N ASP A 291 -0.11 -4.01 -19.74
CA ASP A 291 -0.18 -3.01 -20.80
C ASP A 291 1.23 -2.67 -21.34
N ASP A 292 2.22 -2.44 -20.46
CA ASP A 292 3.62 -2.16 -20.81
C ASP A 292 4.29 -3.30 -21.61
N ASN A 293 3.87 -4.53 -21.38
CA ASN A 293 4.40 -5.71 -22.07
C ASN A 293 3.49 -6.20 -23.20
N MET A 294 2.46 -5.42 -23.58
CA MET A 294 1.47 -5.74 -24.62
C MET A 294 0.76 -7.08 -24.37
N ILE A 295 0.54 -7.43 -23.11
CA ILE A 295 -0.18 -8.64 -22.72
C ILE A 295 -1.66 -8.28 -22.55
N SER A 296 -2.51 -8.85 -23.43
CA SER A 296 -3.95 -8.67 -23.30
C SER A 296 -4.47 -9.28 -22.01
N SER A 297 -5.25 -8.54 -21.25
CA SER A 297 -5.80 -8.99 -19.97
C SER A 297 -7.28 -8.71 -19.83
N ASN A 298 -8.00 -9.67 -19.28
CA ASN A 298 -9.41 -9.55 -18.93
C ASN A 298 -9.64 -10.06 -17.52
N ASN A 299 -10.66 -9.53 -16.84
CA ASN A 299 -11.09 -10.03 -15.54
C ASN A 299 -9.99 -10.03 -14.47
N THR A 300 -9.16 -8.97 -14.41
CA THR A 300 -8.26 -8.72 -13.27
C THR A 300 -9.08 -8.57 -11.98
N HIS A 301 -8.48 -8.79 -10.83
CA HIS A 301 -9.11 -8.95 -9.51
C HIS A 301 -9.89 -10.28 -9.35
N ASN A 302 -9.45 -11.29 -10.08
CA ASN A 302 -9.72 -12.70 -9.84
C ASN A 302 -8.37 -13.36 -9.56
N ALA A 303 -8.21 -13.99 -8.40
CA ALA A 303 -6.90 -14.48 -7.96
C ALA A 303 -6.26 -15.47 -8.95
N GLY A 304 -7.06 -16.33 -9.61
CA GLY A 304 -6.55 -17.24 -10.63
C GLY A 304 -6.01 -16.50 -11.85
N ASN A 305 -6.73 -15.48 -12.34
CA ASN A 305 -6.28 -14.68 -13.47
C ASN A 305 -5.04 -13.87 -13.09
N ASP A 306 -5.03 -13.25 -11.92
CA ASP A 306 -3.93 -12.39 -11.49
C ASP A 306 -2.65 -13.19 -11.23
N ALA A 307 -2.74 -14.42 -10.69
CA ALA A 307 -1.61 -15.36 -10.61
C ALA A 307 -1.07 -15.74 -12.01
N HIS A 308 -1.96 -16.04 -12.97
CA HIS A 308 -1.55 -16.34 -14.34
C HIS A 308 -0.84 -15.15 -14.99
N TYR A 309 -1.44 -13.97 -14.90
CA TYR A 309 -0.86 -12.75 -15.44
C TYR A 309 0.45 -12.37 -14.77
N THR A 310 0.60 -12.63 -13.48
CA THR A 310 1.87 -12.44 -12.75
C THR A 310 2.98 -13.32 -13.33
N SER A 311 2.69 -14.60 -13.67
CA SER A 311 3.63 -15.47 -14.37
C SER A 311 4.04 -14.89 -15.73
N MET A 312 3.08 -14.41 -16.52
CA MET A 312 3.37 -13.83 -17.85
C MET A 312 4.21 -12.55 -17.73
N VAL A 313 3.88 -11.65 -16.80
CA VAL A 313 4.64 -10.42 -16.55
C VAL A 313 6.06 -10.74 -16.10
N PHE A 314 6.24 -11.68 -15.16
CA PHE A 314 7.55 -12.09 -14.71
C PHE A 314 8.42 -12.60 -15.86
N LYS A 315 7.87 -13.50 -16.70
CA LYS A 315 8.57 -14.03 -17.88
C LYS A 315 8.95 -12.92 -18.86
N ALA A 316 8.02 -12.02 -19.17
CA ALA A 316 8.28 -10.91 -20.09
C ALA A 316 9.36 -9.95 -19.55
N GLN A 317 9.34 -9.64 -18.27
CA GLN A 317 10.35 -8.80 -17.62
C GLN A 317 11.74 -9.46 -17.69
N VAL A 318 11.84 -10.75 -17.35
CA VAL A 318 13.11 -11.49 -17.38
C VAL A 318 13.67 -11.53 -18.80
N HIS A 319 12.85 -11.86 -19.80
CA HIS A 319 13.28 -11.86 -21.20
C HIS A 319 13.73 -10.47 -21.67
N LYS A 320 13.00 -9.42 -21.28
CA LYS A 320 13.38 -8.05 -21.61
C LYS A 320 14.75 -7.68 -21.04
N ILE A 321 15.03 -8.06 -19.80
CA ILE A 321 16.28 -7.73 -19.11
C ILE A 321 17.45 -8.54 -19.71
N ILE A 322 17.27 -9.84 -19.95
CA ILE A 322 18.32 -10.70 -20.53
C ILE A 322 18.67 -10.27 -21.94
N ASN A 323 17.69 -9.85 -22.75
CA ASN A 323 17.88 -9.44 -24.13
C ASN A 323 18.26 -7.98 -24.32
N GLN A 324 18.27 -7.17 -23.26
CA GLN A 324 18.83 -5.82 -23.36
C GLN A 324 20.35 -5.91 -23.52
N PRO A 325 20.95 -5.23 -24.52
CA PRO A 325 22.40 -5.14 -24.60
C PRO A 325 22.88 -4.52 -23.31
N LYS A 326 23.79 -5.22 -22.61
CA LYS A 326 24.40 -4.73 -21.35
C LYS A 326 24.95 -3.33 -21.62
N GLN A 327 24.22 -2.30 -21.29
CA GLN A 327 24.79 -0.96 -21.17
C GLN A 327 25.86 -1.09 -20.09
N LEU A 328 27.12 -0.91 -20.51
CA LEU A 328 28.28 -0.87 -19.62
C LEU A 328 27.92 0.01 -18.40
N VAL A 329 27.68 -0.65 -17.29
CA VAL A 329 27.60 0.03 -16.00
C VAL A 329 28.94 0.77 -15.87
N LYS A 330 28.91 2.08 -16.05
CA LYS A 330 30.03 2.94 -15.70
C LYS A 330 30.24 2.71 -14.21
N SER A 331 31.20 1.86 -13.90
CA SER A 331 31.73 1.71 -12.55
C SER A 331 32.19 3.11 -12.11
N HIS A 332 31.41 3.71 -11.22
CA HIS A 332 31.93 4.82 -10.44
C HIS A 332 33.00 4.19 -9.53
N SER A 333 34.21 4.12 -10.05
CA SER A 333 35.39 3.90 -9.25
C SER A 333 35.46 5.04 -8.23
N ILE A 334 35.08 4.72 -7.02
CA ILE A 334 35.48 5.53 -5.86
C ILE A 334 37.01 5.45 -5.84
N GLN A 335 37.67 6.50 -6.29
CA GLN A 335 39.08 6.68 -6.06
C GLN A 335 39.26 7.02 -4.56
N PRO A 336 40.34 6.51 -3.93
CA PRO A 336 40.61 6.62 -2.52
C PRO A 336 40.90 8.07 -2.06
#